data_23017ff44c9925663b5d51e48ccb1ad8
#
_entry.id   23017ff44c9925663b5d51e48ccb1ad8
#
_cell.length_a   1.000
_cell.length_b   1.000
_cell.length_c   1.000
_cell.angle_alpha   90.00
_cell.angle_beta   90.00
_cell.angle_gamma   90.00
#
_symmetry.space_group_name_H-M   'P 1'
#
loop_
_entity.id
_entity.type
_entity.pdbx_description
1 polymer ?
#
loop_
_entity_poly.entity_id
_entity_poly.type
_entity_poly.pdbx_seq_one_letter_code
_entity_poly.pdbx_strand_id
1 'polypeptide(L)'
;MAELLLGVNIDHIATLRNARGTAYPDPVQAAFIAEQAGADGITVHLREDRRHITDRDVRILRQTLDTRMNLEMAVTEEMLAIACETQPHFCCLVPEKRQEVTTEGGLDVAGQIDKMRDACKRLADAGILVSLFIDADFAQIKAAADVGAPYIEIHTGCYADAKNDTEQAKELERIAKAATYAASLGLKVNAGHGLTYHNVKAIAALPEMHELNIGHAIIGRAVMSGLKEAVSEMKRLMQEARQ
;
A
#
# COMPACT_ATOMS: atom_id res chain seq x y z
N MET A 1 6.06 16.81 14.30
CA MET A 1 5.14 16.19 13.30
C MET A 1 4.78 14.80 13.79
N ALA A 2 3.64 14.23 13.37
CA ALA A 2 3.33 12.83 13.67
C ALA A 2 4.39 11.91 12.99
N GLU A 3 4.66 10.75 13.59
CA GLU A 3 5.56 9.76 13.04
C GLU A 3 5.03 9.25 11.69
N LEU A 4 5.91 9.14 10.69
CA LEU A 4 5.61 8.55 9.39
C LEU A 4 5.91 7.06 9.44
N LEU A 5 4.92 6.24 9.10
CA LEU A 5 5.00 4.79 9.19
C LEU A 5 5.50 4.19 7.87
N LEU A 6 6.25 3.08 7.97
CA LEU A 6 6.71 2.28 6.84
C LEU A 6 5.94 0.95 6.79
N GLY A 7 5.09 0.78 5.78
CA GLY A 7 4.54 -0.49 5.36
C GLY A 7 5.50 -1.16 4.35
N VAL A 8 5.96 -2.36 4.65
CA VAL A 8 6.83 -3.12 3.73
C VAL A 8 6.00 -4.12 2.96
N ASN A 9 5.85 -3.91 1.65
CA ASN A 9 5.21 -4.89 0.76
C ASN A 9 6.22 -5.99 0.40
N ILE A 10 5.88 -7.23 0.73
CA ILE A 10 6.74 -8.42 0.55
C ILE A 10 6.34 -9.32 -0.61
N ASP A 11 5.46 -8.88 -1.49
CA ASP A 11 4.94 -9.70 -2.61
C ASP A 11 6.06 -10.25 -3.50
N HIS A 12 7.11 -9.47 -3.76
CA HIS A 12 8.20 -9.91 -4.63
C HIS A 12 9.09 -10.99 -4.00
N ILE A 13 9.06 -11.20 -2.69
CA ILE A 13 9.63 -12.40 -2.05
C ILE A 13 8.87 -13.65 -2.53
N ALA A 14 7.53 -13.58 -2.54
CA ALA A 14 6.70 -14.65 -3.07
C ALA A 14 6.89 -14.84 -4.58
N THR A 15 7.05 -13.75 -5.34
CA THR A 15 7.38 -13.80 -6.77
C THR A 15 8.67 -14.60 -6.99
N LEU A 16 9.72 -14.33 -6.23
CA LEU A 16 11.00 -15.04 -6.33
C LEU A 16 10.85 -16.53 -5.96
N ARG A 17 10.11 -16.87 -4.91
CA ARG A 17 9.75 -18.24 -4.55
C ARG A 17 9.05 -18.97 -5.69
N ASN A 18 8.04 -18.32 -6.27
CA ASN A 18 7.19 -18.92 -7.29
C ASN A 18 7.91 -19.08 -8.64
N ALA A 19 8.93 -18.26 -8.93
CA ALA A 19 9.75 -18.38 -10.15
C ALA A 19 10.41 -19.77 -10.32
N ARG A 20 10.68 -20.46 -9.20
CA ARG A 20 11.23 -21.83 -9.18
C ARG A 20 10.23 -22.87 -8.70
N GLY A 21 9.09 -22.48 -8.15
CA GLY A 21 8.14 -23.40 -7.54
C GLY A 21 8.67 -24.10 -6.29
N THR A 22 9.55 -23.42 -5.54
CA THR A 22 10.14 -23.92 -4.27
C THR A 22 9.38 -23.40 -3.06
N ALA A 23 9.75 -23.88 -1.85
CA ALA A 23 9.20 -23.37 -0.59
C ALA A 23 9.91 -22.11 -0.08
N TYR A 24 10.96 -21.64 -0.76
CA TYR A 24 11.78 -20.51 -0.37
C TYR A 24 12.06 -19.58 -1.56
N PRO A 25 12.37 -18.28 -1.29
CA PRO A 25 12.29 -17.60 0.01
C PRO A 25 10.84 -17.56 0.52
N ASP A 26 10.63 -17.74 1.84
CA ASP A 26 9.29 -17.70 2.42
C ASP A 26 8.92 -16.24 2.80
N PRO A 27 7.78 -15.70 2.32
CA PRO A 27 7.30 -14.38 2.71
C PRO A 27 7.11 -14.20 4.22
N VAL A 28 6.74 -15.27 4.94
CA VAL A 28 6.62 -15.24 6.40
C VAL A 28 7.97 -14.93 7.06
N GLN A 29 9.03 -15.58 6.62
CA GLN A 29 10.39 -15.28 7.11
C GLN A 29 10.82 -13.85 6.77
N ALA A 30 10.49 -13.37 5.57
CA ALA A 30 10.80 -12.01 5.16
C ALA A 30 10.07 -10.97 6.03
N ALA A 31 8.81 -11.24 6.41
CA ALA A 31 8.05 -10.37 7.29
C ALA A 31 8.74 -10.19 8.65
N PHE A 32 9.18 -11.27 9.30
CA PHE A 32 9.92 -11.18 10.57
C PHE A 32 11.20 -10.35 10.45
N ILE A 33 11.94 -10.51 9.35
CA ILE A 33 13.15 -9.72 9.12
C ILE A 33 12.80 -8.25 8.92
N ALA A 34 11.72 -7.94 8.20
CA ALA A 34 11.26 -6.58 7.98
C ALA A 34 10.82 -5.90 9.29
N GLU A 35 10.06 -6.60 10.15
CA GLU A 35 9.67 -6.11 11.48
C GLU A 35 10.89 -5.80 12.35
N GLN A 36 11.86 -6.72 12.43
CA GLN A 36 13.12 -6.50 13.16
C GLN A 36 13.95 -5.35 12.61
N ALA A 37 13.77 -5.00 11.35
CA ALA A 37 14.47 -3.91 10.67
C ALA A 37 13.78 -2.54 10.79
N GLY A 38 12.60 -2.47 11.43
CA GLY A 38 11.85 -1.24 11.69
C GLY A 38 10.65 -1.00 10.79
N ALA A 39 10.13 -2.02 10.12
CA ALA A 39 8.81 -1.94 9.47
C ALA A 39 7.72 -1.74 10.53
N ASP A 40 6.78 -0.83 10.27
CA ASP A 40 5.62 -0.56 11.15
C ASP A 40 4.40 -1.40 10.76
N GLY A 41 4.45 -2.01 9.60
CA GLY A 41 3.43 -2.91 9.06
C GLY A 41 3.96 -3.71 7.89
N ILE A 42 3.27 -4.81 7.60
CA ILE A 42 3.56 -5.68 6.46
C ILE A 42 2.37 -5.63 5.50
N THR A 43 2.67 -5.31 4.25
CA THR A 43 1.69 -5.27 3.17
C THR A 43 1.86 -6.50 2.28
N VAL A 44 0.75 -7.16 1.97
CA VAL A 44 0.67 -8.28 1.03
C VAL A 44 -0.54 -8.15 0.14
N HIS A 45 -0.36 -8.42 -1.15
CA HIS A 45 -1.44 -8.42 -2.13
C HIS A 45 -1.84 -9.86 -2.48
N LEU A 46 -3.00 -10.29 -1.98
CA LEU A 46 -3.61 -11.53 -2.42
C LEU A 46 -4.40 -11.28 -3.71
N ARG A 47 -3.75 -11.46 -4.84
CA ARG A 47 -4.39 -11.31 -6.15
C ARG A 47 -5.38 -12.44 -6.43
N GLU A 48 -6.40 -12.17 -7.26
CA GLU A 48 -7.36 -13.19 -7.71
C GLU A 48 -6.64 -14.39 -8.37
N ASP A 49 -5.55 -14.14 -9.12
CA ASP A 49 -4.79 -15.17 -9.82
C ASP A 49 -3.69 -15.86 -8.99
N ARG A 50 -3.48 -15.44 -7.73
CA ARG A 50 -2.46 -16.02 -6.81
C ARG A 50 -1.05 -16.08 -7.40
N ARG A 51 -0.67 -15.15 -8.30
CA ARG A 51 0.63 -15.18 -8.99
C ARG A 51 1.85 -15.07 -8.07
N HIS A 52 1.69 -14.53 -6.87
CA HIS A 52 2.75 -14.41 -5.87
C HIS A 52 2.28 -14.85 -4.47
N ILE A 53 1.69 -13.97 -3.68
CA ILE A 53 1.11 -14.31 -2.36
C ILE A 53 0.00 -15.33 -2.52
N THR A 54 -0.04 -16.30 -1.61
CA THR A 54 -1.05 -17.37 -1.57
C THR A 54 -1.89 -17.27 -0.29
N ASP A 55 -3.02 -17.96 -0.27
CA ASP A 55 -3.91 -18.04 0.91
C ASP A 55 -3.17 -18.57 2.14
N ARG A 56 -2.22 -19.49 1.96
CA ARG A 56 -1.32 -19.98 3.02
C ARG A 56 -0.52 -18.84 3.64
N ASP A 57 0.05 -17.97 2.82
CA ASP A 57 0.90 -16.87 3.28
C ASP A 57 0.06 -15.88 4.11
N VAL A 58 -1.09 -15.48 3.61
CA VAL A 58 -2.03 -14.57 4.30
C VAL A 58 -2.42 -15.12 5.66
N ARG A 59 -2.83 -16.39 5.73
CA ARG A 59 -3.27 -17.03 6.98
C ARG A 59 -2.14 -17.09 8.01
N ILE A 60 -0.92 -17.45 7.62
CA ILE A 60 0.21 -17.56 8.56
C ILE A 60 0.65 -16.17 9.02
N LEU A 61 0.80 -15.21 8.10
CA LEU A 61 1.16 -13.84 8.43
C LEU A 61 0.17 -13.23 9.43
N ARG A 62 -1.13 -13.43 9.22
CA ARG A 62 -2.13 -12.90 10.17
C ARG A 62 -1.98 -13.42 11.59
N GLN A 63 -1.48 -14.65 11.74
CA GLN A 63 -1.30 -15.31 13.05
C GLN A 63 0.04 -14.99 13.70
N THR A 64 1.04 -14.54 12.92
CA THR A 64 2.44 -14.49 13.37
C THR A 64 3.06 -13.09 13.38
N LEU A 65 2.46 -12.11 12.70
CA LEU A 65 2.95 -10.73 12.70
C LEU A 65 2.75 -10.08 14.08
N ASP A 66 3.79 -9.43 14.57
CA ASP A 66 3.75 -8.56 15.75
C ASP A 66 3.27 -7.15 15.39
N THR A 67 3.46 -6.73 14.13
CA THR A 67 3.00 -5.45 13.59
C THR A 67 1.64 -5.58 12.88
N ARG A 68 1.25 -4.54 12.14
CA ARG A 68 -0.03 -4.50 11.43
C ARG A 68 0.07 -5.22 10.09
N MET A 69 -0.95 -5.99 9.76
CA MET A 69 -1.14 -6.56 8.43
C MET A 69 -2.02 -5.65 7.59
N ASN A 70 -1.53 -5.25 6.42
CA ASN A 70 -2.31 -4.60 5.36
C ASN A 70 -2.51 -5.60 4.21
N LEU A 71 -3.77 -5.99 3.96
CA LEU A 71 -4.12 -6.89 2.87
C LEU A 71 -4.61 -6.08 1.66
N GLU A 72 -3.83 -6.08 0.59
CA GLU A 72 -4.27 -5.54 -0.70
C GLU A 72 -5.09 -6.58 -1.44
N MET A 73 -6.21 -6.17 -2.02
CA MET A 73 -7.10 -7.07 -2.76
C MET A 73 -8.02 -6.35 -3.72
N ALA A 74 -8.48 -7.06 -4.75
CA ALA A 74 -9.58 -6.61 -5.62
C ALA A 74 -10.93 -6.63 -4.87
N VAL A 75 -11.89 -5.82 -5.36
CA VAL A 75 -13.24 -5.75 -4.79
C VAL A 75 -14.12 -6.82 -5.45
N THR A 76 -13.96 -8.07 -4.99
CA THR A 76 -14.78 -9.23 -5.40
C THR A 76 -15.37 -9.94 -4.20
N GLU A 77 -16.44 -10.69 -4.40
CA GLU A 77 -17.08 -11.46 -3.32
C GLU A 77 -16.13 -12.44 -2.65
N GLU A 78 -15.29 -13.12 -3.45
CA GLU A 78 -14.27 -14.04 -2.94
C GLU A 78 -13.29 -13.32 -2.00
N MET A 79 -12.72 -12.19 -2.45
CA MET A 79 -11.73 -11.46 -1.68
C MET A 79 -12.34 -10.82 -0.42
N LEU A 80 -13.56 -10.29 -0.51
CA LEU A 80 -14.28 -9.76 0.64
C LEU A 80 -14.55 -10.85 1.70
N ALA A 81 -14.92 -12.06 1.26
CA ALA A 81 -15.11 -13.20 2.17
C ALA A 81 -13.80 -13.59 2.86
N ILE A 82 -12.69 -13.70 2.10
CA ILE A 82 -11.36 -14.01 2.63
C ILE A 82 -10.90 -12.94 3.64
N ALA A 83 -11.09 -11.66 3.34
CA ALA A 83 -10.73 -10.58 4.24
C ALA A 83 -11.55 -10.63 5.54
N CYS A 84 -12.86 -10.86 5.46
CA CYS A 84 -13.73 -10.99 6.64
C CYS A 84 -13.37 -12.22 7.52
N GLU A 85 -12.93 -13.32 6.90
CA GLU A 85 -12.44 -14.50 7.62
C GLU A 85 -11.07 -14.28 8.27
N THR A 86 -10.14 -13.67 7.51
CA THR A 86 -8.76 -13.40 7.94
C THR A 86 -8.69 -12.31 9.00
N GLN A 87 -9.55 -11.30 8.90
CA GLN A 87 -9.58 -10.10 9.74
C GLN A 87 -8.20 -9.41 9.84
N PRO A 88 -7.57 -8.99 8.71
CA PRO A 88 -6.36 -8.18 8.76
C PRO A 88 -6.66 -6.86 9.48
N HIS A 89 -5.62 -6.17 9.97
CA HIS A 89 -5.78 -4.85 10.59
C HIS A 89 -6.27 -3.82 9.58
N PHE A 90 -5.72 -3.90 8.38
CA PHE A 90 -6.06 -3.03 7.25
C PHE A 90 -6.37 -3.85 6.00
N CYS A 91 -7.26 -3.34 5.19
CA CYS A 91 -7.50 -3.83 3.85
C CYS A 91 -7.41 -2.66 2.88
N CYS A 92 -6.49 -2.74 1.92
CA CYS A 92 -6.38 -1.77 0.84
C CYS A 92 -7.07 -2.31 -0.42
N LEU A 93 -8.10 -1.64 -0.87
CA LEU A 93 -8.83 -2.01 -2.08
C LEU A 93 -8.10 -1.45 -3.29
N VAL A 94 -7.65 -2.36 -4.17
CA VAL A 94 -6.83 -2.04 -5.35
C VAL A 94 -7.49 -2.57 -6.64
N PRO A 95 -7.24 -1.96 -7.80
CA PRO A 95 -7.74 -2.49 -9.06
C PRO A 95 -6.85 -3.66 -9.55
N GLU A 96 -7.47 -4.69 -10.10
CA GLU A 96 -6.76 -5.79 -10.78
C GLU A 96 -7.16 -5.94 -12.26
N LYS A 97 -8.33 -5.44 -12.64
CA LYS A 97 -8.89 -5.49 -14.00
C LYS A 97 -8.95 -4.10 -14.62
N ARG A 98 -8.87 -4.07 -15.94
CA ARG A 98 -8.88 -2.83 -16.72
C ARG A 98 -10.14 -1.97 -16.52
N GLN A 99 -11.26 -2.56 -16.16
CA GLN A 99 -12.53 -1.87 -15.90
C GLN A 99 -12.58 -1.22 -14.52
N GLU A 100 -11.63 -1.53 -13.65
CA GLU A 100 -11.56 -1.05 -12.26
C GLU A 100 -10.61 0.13 -12.09
N VAL A 101 -9.81 0.43 -13.14
CA VAL A 101 -8.77 1.46 -13.10
C VAL A 101 -9.23 2.78 -13.70
N THR A 102 -8.71 3.86 -13.15
CA THR A 102 -8.69 5.17 -13.79
C THR A 102 -7.66 5.21 -14.92
N THR A 103 -7.50 6.36 -15.57
CA THR A 103 -6.50 6.55 -16.63
C THR A 103 -5.05 6.49 -16.13
N GLU A 104 -4.83 6.70 -14.84
CA GLU A 104 -3.49 6.74 -14.22
C GLU A 104 -3.14 5.44 -13.47
N GLY A 105 -4.13 4.60 -13.15
CA GLY A 105 -3.92 3.28 -12.56
C GLY A 105 -4.48 3.07 -11.16
N GLY A 106 -5.06 4.09 -10.54
CA GLY A 106 -5.78 3.96 -9.27
C GLY A 106 -7.16 3.31 -9.43
N LEU A 107 -7.77 2.91 -8.34
CA LEU A 107 -9.13 2.38 -8.30
C LEU A 107 -10.14 3.47 -8.63
N ASP A 108 -11.04 3.23 -9.57
CA ASP A 108 -12.13 4.16 -9.91
C ASP A 108 -13.27 4.04 -8.88
N VAL A 109 -13.14 4.76 -7.79
CA VAL A 109 -14.16 4.82 -6.71
C VAL A 109 -15.36 5.64 -7.14
N ALA A 110 -15.13 6.78 -7.80
CA ALA A 110 -16.20 7.68 -8.23
C ALA A 110 -17.15 7.04 -9.24
N GLY A 111 -16.63 6.17 -10.13
CA GLY A 111 -17.42 5.41 -11.09
C GLY A 111 -18.17 4.22 -10.50
N GLN A 112 -17.86 3.81 -9.26
CA GLN A 112 -18.41 2.59 -8.64
C GLN A 112 -18.86 2.81 -7.17
N ILE A 113 -19.43 3.97 -6.87
CA ILE A 113 -19.77 4.43 -5.50
C ILE A 113 -20.51 3.38 -4.68
N ASP A 114 -21.58 2.79 -5.22
CA ASP A 114 -22.42 1.86 -4.45
C ASP A 114 -21.65 0.57 -4.13
N LYS A 115 -20.94 0.00 -5.10
CA LYS A 115 -20.07 -1.17 -4.90
C LYS A 115 -19.02 -0.90 -3.82
N MET A 116 -18.36 0.27 -3.87
CA MET A 116 -17.32 0.63 -2.91
C MET A 116 -17.90 0.87 -1.51
N ARG A 117 -19.07 1.52 -1.42
CA ARG A 117 -19.76 1.73 -0.14
C ARG A 117 -20.13 0.41 0.53
N ASP A 118 -20.66 -0.54 -0.22
CA ASP A 118 -21.01 -1.87 0.30
C ASP A 118 -19.79 -2.65 0.76
N ALA A 119 -18.69 -2.61 -0.02
CA ALA A 119 -17.43 -3.24 0.35
C ALA A 119 -16.83 -2.61 1.61
N CYS A 120 -16.73 -1.27 1.68
CA CYS A 120 -16.22 -0.56 2.85
C CYS A 120 -17.04 -0.87 4.09
N LYS A 121 -18.38 -0.86 3.98
CA LYS A 121 -19.26 -1.19 5.09
C LYS A 121 -19.04 -2.62 5.58
N ARG A 122 -19.02 -3.60 4.68
CA ARG A 122 -18.81 -5.02 5.03
C ARG A 122 -17.49 -5.26 5.74
N LEU A 123 -16.40 -4.65 5.27
CA LEU A 123 -15.09 -4.75 5.91
C LEU A 123 -15.07 -4.05 7.27
N ALA A 124 -15.66 -2.85 7.37
CA ALA A 124 -15.77 -2.14 8.64
C ALA A 124 -16.60 -2.89 9.68
N ASP A 125 -17.70 -3.54 9.28
CA ASP A 125 -18.53 -4.39 10.16
C ASP A 125 -17.74 -5.61 10.68
N ALA A 126 -16.71 -6.06 9.95
CA ALA A 126 -15.77 -7.10 10.37
C ALA A 126 -14.59 -6.56 11.23
N GLY A 127 -14.58 -5.26 11.55
CA GLY A 127 -13.53 -4.62 12.36
C GLY A 127 -12.25 -4.28 11.60
N ILE A 128 -12.29 -4.24 10.27
CA ILE A 128 -11.15 -3.99 9.39
C ILE A 128 -11.13 -2.52 8.98
N LEU A 129 -9.98 -1.86 9.08
CA LEU A 129 -9.78 -0.50 8.59
C LEU A 129 -9.55 -0.53 7.08
N VAL A 130 -10.37 0.22 6.33
CA VAL A 130 -10.32 0.22 4.85
C VAL A 130 -9.50 1.39 4.35
N SER A 131 -8.61 1.11 3.39
CA SER A 131 -7.92 2.08 2.55
C SER A 131 -8.33 1.89 1.09
N LEU A 132 -8.38 2.98 0.32
CA LEU A 132 -8.65 2.92 -1.12
C LEU A 132 -7.44 3.42 -1.89
N PHE A 133 -6.89 2.58 -2.78
CA PHE A 133 -5.74 2.93 -3.63
C PHE A 133 -6.21 3.74 -4.82
N ILE A 134 -6.05 5.06 -4.76
CA ILE A 134 -6.60 6.01 -5.73
C ILE A 134 -5.54 6.96 -6.27
N ASP A 135 -5.82 7.56 -7.43
CA ASP A 135 -4.98 8.63 -7.95
C ASP A 135 -5.12 9.92 -7.13
N ALA A 136 -4.14 10.84 -7.27
CA ALA A 136 -4.18 12.17 -6.68
C ALA A 136 -5.21 13.07 -7.40
N ASP A 137 -6.48 12.66 -7.35
CA ASP A 137 -7.64 13.28 -7.99
C ASP A 137 -8.72 13.64 -6.97
N PHE A 138 -9.21 14.87 -6.99
CA PHE A 138 -10.16 15.37 -6.01
C PHE A 138 -11.53 14.68 -6.06
N ALA A 139 -11.96 14.22 -7.24
CA ALA A 139 -13.21 13.48 -7.37
C ALA A 139 -13.09 12.09 -6.74
N GLN A 140 -11.98 11.41 -6.96
CA GLN A 140 -11.70 10.11 -6.34
C GLN A 140 -11.56 10.23 -4.81
N ILE A 141 -10.87 11.27 -4.32
CA ILE A 141 -10.72 11.53 -2.87
C ILE A 141 -12.08 11.83 -2.22
N LYS A 142 -12.89 12.68 -2.87
CA LYS A 142 -14.24 12.97 -2.38
C LYS A 142 -15.10 11.71 -2.33
N ALA A 143 -15.05 10.90 -3.39
CA ALA A 143 -15.74 9.62 -3.45
C ALA A 143 -15.31 8.66 -2.34
N ALA A 144 -14.00 8.59 -2.04
CA ALA A 144 -13.47 7.78 -0.95
C ALA A 144 -14.03 8.19 0.42
N ALA A 145 -14.14 9.50 0.68
CA ALA A 145 -14.79 10.02 1.89
C ALA A 145 -16.30 9.67 1.93
N ASP A 146 -17.00 9.79 0.79
CA ASP A 146 -18.45 9.55 0.69
C ASP A 146 -18.83 8.07 0.86
N VAL A 147 -17.93 7.14 0.54
CA VAL A 147 -18.16 5.70 0.78
C VAL A 147 -17.77 5.26 2.19
N GLY A 148 -17.24 6.17 3.01
CA GLY A 148 -16.93 5.93 4.42
C GLY A 148 -15.59 5.23 4.68
N ALA A 149 -14.66 5.23 3.72
CA ALA A 149 -13.31 4.74 3.95
C ALA A 149 -12.55 5.70 4.88
N PRO A 150 -11.92 5.22 5.97
CA PRO A 150 -11.13 6.08 6.86
C PRO A 150 -9.74 6.44 6.33
N TYR A 151 -9.25 5.70 5.35
CA TYR A 151 -7.92 5.87 4.75
C TYR A 151 -8.02 5.91 3.22
N ILE A 152 -7.07 6.61 2.62
CA ILE A 152 -6.72 6.46 1.20
C ILE A 152 -5.23 6.14 1.08
N GLU A 153 -4.86 5.49 -0.02
CA GLU A 153 -3.48 5.37 -0.45
C GLU A 153 -3.34 6.06 -1.80
N ILE A 154 -2.59 7.15 -1.84
CA ILE A 154 -2.34 7.90 -3.08
C ILE A 154 -1.35 7.12 -3.96
N HIS A 155 -1.77 6.81 -5.18
CA HIS A 155 -0.91 6.22 -6.22
C HIS A 155 0.18 7.21 -6.62
N THR A 156 1.45 6.85 -6.38
CA THR A 156 2.61 7.72 -6.69
C THR A 156 3.34 7.35 -7.98
N GLY A 157 2.74 6.49 -8.83
CA GLY A 157 3.36 6.01 -10.06
C GLY A 157 3.74 7.13 -11.03
N CYS A 158 2.84 8.10 -11.29
CA CYS A 158 3.14 9.23 -12.18
C CYS A 158 4.32 10.07 -11.68
N TYR A 159 4.43 10.26 -10.36
CA TYR A 159 5.58 10.93 -9.75
C TYR A 159 6.87 10.11 -9.91
N ALA A 160 6.79 8.80 -9.70
CA ALA A 160 7.95 7.92 -9.77
C ALA A 160 8.49 7.73 -11.20
N ASP A 161 7.58 7.68 -12.18
CA ASP A 161 7.88 7.45 -13.60
C ASP A 161 8.10 8.75 -14.40
N ALA A 162 8.12 9.92 -13.73
CA ALA A 162 8.34 11.21 -14.36
C ALA A 162 9.68 11.23 -15.11
N LYS A 163 9.66 11.73 -16.33
CA LYS A 163 10.81 11.67 -17.25
C LYS A 163 11.90 12.70 -16.95
N ASN A 164 11.56 13.71 -16.15
CA ASN A 164 12.47 14.79 -15.78
C ASN A 164 12.01 15.47 -14.48
N ASP A 165 12.90 16.26 -13.88
CA ASP A 165 12.67 16.94 -12.61
C ASP A 165 11.46 17.90 -12.64
N THR A 166 11.16 18.51 -13.78
CA THR A 166 10.01 19.43 -13.92
C THR A 166 8.69 18.66 -13.84
N GLU A 167 8.58 17.53 -14.53
CA GLU A 167 7.41 16.66 -14.45
C GLU A 167 7.27 16.10 -13.03
N GLN A 168 8.36 15.64 -12.44
CA GLN A 168 8.37 15.10 -11.09
C GLN A 168 7.92 16.14 -10.05
N ALA A 169 8.42 17.37 -10.14
CA ALA A 169 8.01 18.45 -9.26
C ALA A 169 6.51 18.81 -9.40
N LYS A 170 5.98 18.78 -10.63
CA LYS A 170 4.55 18.99 -10.89
C LYS A 170 3.69 17.90 -10.26
N GLU A 171 4.09 16.64 -10.40
CA GLU A 171 3.37 15.51 -9.78
C GLU A 171 3.45 15.55 -8.26
N LEU A 172 4.61 15.93 -7.69
CA LEU A 172 4.75 16.14 -6.25
C LEU A 172 3.79 17.23 -5.74
N GLU A 173 3.67 18.35 -6.44
CA GLU A 173 2.73 19.42 -6.10
C GLU A 173 1.28 18.92 -6.16
N ARG A 174 0.94 18.11 -7.17
CA ARG A 174 -0.39 17.50 -7.30
C ARG A 174 -0.70 16.58 -6.12
N ILE A 175 0.24 15.71 -5.75
CA ILE A 175 0.11 14.81 -4.59
C ILE A 175 -0.04 15.62 -3.29
N ALA A 176 0.75 16.68 -3.09
CA ALA A 176 0.65 17.53 -1.91
C ALA A 176 -0.73 18.18 -1.77
N LYS A 177 -1.28 18.74 -2.86
CA LYS A 177 -2.63 19.32 -2.88
C LYS A 177 -3.71 18.25 -2.59
N ALA A 178 -3.56 17.07 -3.17
CA ALA A 178 -4.45 15.93 -2.95
C ALA A 178 -4.42 15.47 -1.48
N ALA A 179 -3.23 15.35 -0.89
CA ALA A 179 -3.06 14.97 0.51
C ALA A 179 -3.70 15.99 1.47
N THR A 180 -3.48 17.29 1.24
CA THR A 180 -4.11 18.35 2.03
C THR A 180 -5.64 18.32 1.91
N TYR A 181 -6.17 18.11 0.71
CA TYR A 181 -7.61 17.98 0.49
C TYR A 181 -8.18 16.76 1.21
N ALA A 182 -7.54 15.60 1.10
CA ALA A 182 -7.96 14.40 1.78
C ALA A 182 -7.99 14.57 3.30
N ALA A 183 -6.95 15.17 3.87
CA ALA A 183 -6.89 15.48 5.30
C ALA A 183 -8.01 16.44 5.73
N SER A 184 -8.39 17.41 4.90
CA SER A 184 -9.52 18.32 5.18
C SER A 184 -10.87 17.62 5.23
N LEU A 185 -11.00 16.46 4.58
CA LEU A 185 -12.18 15.58 4.64
C LEU A 185 -12.13 14.58 5.81
N GLY A 186 -11.09 14.62 6.63
CA GLY A 186 -10.89 13.69 7.75
C GLY A 186 -10.28 12.35 7.38
N LEU A 187 -9.81 12.18 6.14
CA LEU A 187 -9.13 10.96 5.69
C LEU A 187 -7.68 10.93 6.19
N LYS A 188 -7.20 9.77 6.58
CA LYS A 188 -5.77 9.52 6.75
C LYS A 188 -5.14 9.15 5.40
N VAL A 189 -3.97 9.74 5.13
CA VAL A 189 -3.34 9.67 3.82
C VAL A 189 -2.13 8.76 3.86
N ASN A 190 -2.21 7.64 3.17
CA ASN A 190 -1.06 6.80 2.83
C ASN A 190 -0.65 7.09 1.38
N ALA A 191 0.53 6.63 0.99
CA ALA A 191 0.99 6.69 -0.40
C ALA A 191 1.86 5.47 -0.73
N GLY A 192 1.84 5.06 -1.99
CA GLY A 192 2.61 3.91 -2.45
C GLY A 192 2.71 3.83 -3.96
N HIS A 193 3.43 2.83 -4.40
CA HIS A 193 3.74 2.48 -5.77
C HIS A 193 4.84 3.35 -6.41
N GLY A 194 5.93 2.71 -6.82
CA GLY A 194 7.04 3.36 -7.53
C GLY A 194 8.04 4.11 -6.63
N LEU A 195 7.83 4.17 -5.32
CA LEU A 195 8.77 4.82 -4.41
C LEU A 195 10.08 4.04 -4.29
N THR A 196 11.18 4.77 -4.33
CA THR A 196 12.56 4.26 -4.29
C THR A 196 13.40 5.03 -3.28
N TYR A 197 14.64 4.60 -3.04
CA TYR A 197 15.61 5.30 -2.19
C TYR A 197 15.98 6.71 -2.70
N HIS A 198 15.71 7.01 -3.97
CA HIS A 198 16.06 8.29 -4.60
C HIS A 198 14.90 9.31 -4.60
N ASN A 199 13.65 8.83 -4.55
CA ASN A 199 12.49 9.70 -4.66
C ASN A 199 11.61 9.76 -3.40
N VAL A 200 11.82 8.86 -2.42
CA VAL A 200 10.95 8.72 -1.24
C VAL A 200 10.93 9.96 -0.35
N LYS A 201 12.07 10.68 -0.21
CA LYS A 201 12.19 11.79 0.74
C LYS A 201 11.20 12.91 0.47
N ALA A 202 10.93 13.26 -0.78
CA ALA A 202 10.02 14.34 -1.11
C ALA A 202 8.56 13.99 -0.73
N ILE A 203 8.13 12.75 -0.94
CA ILE A 203 6.81 12.26 -0.50
C ILE A 203 6.75 12.15 1.03
N ALA A 204 7.80 11.62 1.65
CA ALA A 204 7.90 11.49 3.11
C ALA A 204 7.84 12.85 3.82
N ALA A 205 8.33 13.92 3.21
CA ALA A 205 8.32 15.27 3.76
C ALA A 205 6.92 15.92 3.81
N LEU A 206 5.93 15.40 3.08
CA LEU A 206 4.56 15.92 3.09
C LEU A 206 3.91 15.67 4.46
N PRO A 207 3.45 16.71 5.18
CA PRO A 207 3.02 16.58 6.58
C PRO A 207 1.79 15.71 6.78
N GLU A 208 0.93 15.60 5.76
CA GLU A 208 -0.30 14.81 5.79
C GLU A 208 -0.06 13.31 5.64
N MET A 209 1.13 12.89 5.14
CA MET A 209 1.44 11.47 4.95
C MET A 209 1.50 10.75 6.29
N HIS A 210 0.70 9.70 6.42
CA HIS A 210 0.62 8.85 7.59
C HIS A 210 1.48 7.59 7.45
N GLU A 211 1.45 6.95 6.28
CA GLU A 211 2.20 5.72 5.99
C GLU A 211 2.64 5.68 4.53
N LEU A 212 3.82 5.14 4.27
CA LEU A 212 4.28 4.81 2.91
C LEU A 212 4.39 3.30 2.76
N ASN A 213 3.72 2.74 1.73
CA ASN A 213 3.76 1.32 1.38
C ASN A 213 4.76 1.12 0.24
N ILE A 214 5.87 0.42 0.53
CA ILE A 214 6.99 0.28 -0.39
C ILE A 214 7.40 -1.19 -0.52
N GLY A 215 7.41 -1.70 -1.76
CA GLY A 215 7.73 -3.10 -2.04
C GLY A 215 8.94 -3.27 -2.95
N HIS A 216 8.76 -3.05 -4.25
CA HIS A 216 9.76 -3.43 -5.26
C HIS A 216 11.16 -2.88 -4.98
N ALA A 217 11.29 -1.61 -4.61
CA ALA A 217 12.59 -0.99 -4.33
C ALA A 217 13.30 -1.66 -3.15
N ILE A 218 12.57 -1.97 -2.07
CA ILE A 218 13.13 -2.66 -0.89
C ILE A 218 13.58 -4.06 -1.25
N ILE A 219 12.73 -4.84 -1.91
CA ILE A 219 13.06 -6.24 -2.26
C ILE A 219 14.18 -6.28 -3.31
N GLY A 220 14.16 -5.40 -4.31
CA GLY A 220 15.22 -5.30 -5.30
C GLY A 220 16.57 -4.97 -4.67
N ARG A 221 16.62 -4.02 -3.72
CA ARG A 221 17.84 -3.72 -2.98
C ARG A 221 18.26 -4.89 -2.07
N ALA A 222 17.30 -5.56 -1.44
CA ALA A 222 17.57 -6.68 -0.56
C ALA A 222 18.30 -7.85 -1.24
N VAL A 223 18.11 -8.04 -2.54
CA VAL A 223 18.87 -9.04 -3.33
C VAL A 223 20.37 -8.77 -3.29
N MET A 224 20.79 -7.50 -3.18
CA MET A 224 22.19 -7.08 -3.19
C MET A 224 22.78 -6.88 -1.79
N SER A 225 22.00 -6.34 -0.84
CA SER A 225 22.50 -5.94 0.49
C SER A 225 21.88 -6.70 1.66
N GLY A 226 20.88 -7.54 1.39
CA GLY A 226 20.08 -8.20 2.43
C GLY A 226 18.87 -7.37 2.88
N LEU A 227 17.80 -8.07 3.28
CA LEU A 227 16.50 -7.45 3.57
C LEU A 227 16.55 -6.51 4.78
N LYS A 228 17.27 -6.88 5.83
CA LYS A 228 17.40 -6.07 7.05
C LYS A 228 17.97 -4.69 6.74
N GLU A 229 19.07 -4.62 5.99
CA GLU A 229 19.70 -3.36 5.60
C GLU A 229 18.78 -2.54 4.69
N ALA A 230 18.15 -3.19 3.71
CA ALA A 230 17.26 -2.52 2.77
C ALA A 230 16.08 -1.83 3.48
N VAL A 231 15.43 -2.50 4.43
CA VAL A 231 14.31 -1.95 5.22
C VAL A 231 14.80 -0.82 6.14
N SER A 232 15.87 -1.04 6.90
CA SER A 232 16.41 -0.04 7.83
C SER A 232 16.83 1.24 7.12
N GLU A 233 17.44 1.14 5.94
CA GLU A 233 17.82 2.29 5.14
C GLU A 233 16.62 3.07 4.62
N MET A 234 15.56 2.38 4.15
CA MET A 234 14.34 3.04 3.72
C MET A 234 13.68 3.79 4.88
N LYS A 235 13.54 3.16 6.05
CA LYS A 235 13.00 3.79 7.25
C LYS A 235 13.81 5.02 7.66
N ARG A 236 15.16 4.93 7.62
CA ARG A 236 16.06 6.05 7.92
C ARG A 236 15.82 7.25 7.00
N LEU A 237 15.71 7.03 5.67
CA LEU A 237 15.45 8.09 4.69
C LEU A 237 14.11 8.80 4.94
N MET A 238 13.08 8.03 5.31
CA MET A 238 11.77 8.59 5.64
C MET A 238 11.81 9.43 6.92
N GLN A 239 12.53 8.96 7.95
CA GLN A 239 12.70 9.71 9.20
C GLN A 239 13.50 11.00 9.01
N GLU A 240 14.57 10.97 8.21
CA GLU A 240 15.37 12.16 7.89
C GLU A 240 14.53 13.25 7.16
N ALA A 241 13.57 12.83 6.33
CA ALA A 241 12.71 13.76 5.62
C ALA A 241 11.70 14.49 6.54
N ARG A 242 11.56 14.04 7.79
CA ARG A 242 10.64 14.61 8.80
C ARG A 242 11.35 15.45 9.88
N GLN A 243 12.68 15.50 9.85
CA GLN A 243 13.50 16.33 10.74
C GLN A 243 13.59 17.77 10.21
#